data_2f818928a929328df3b0d54814b409f5
#
_entry.id   2f818928a929328df3b0d54814b409f5
#
_cell.length_a   1.000
_cell.length_b   1.000
_cell.length_c   1.000
_cell.angle_alpha   90.00
_cell.angle_beta   90.00
_cell.angle_gamma   90.00
#
_symmetry.space_group_name_H-M   'P 1'
#
loop_
_entity.id
_entity.type
_entity.pdbx_description
1 polymer ?
#
loop_
_entity_poly.entity_id
_entity_poly.type
_entity_poly.pdbx_seq_one_letter_code
_entity_poly.pdbx_strand_id
1 'polypeptide(L)'
;VSSAASDVYKRQINGLSITALQATGVGDTNAISITTSTDTQGVYDKIKDFLTQYNALINEMTSLYNADSAKGYEPLTDEEKDALSDTEVEKWEQKIKDSLLRRDESLEKIMSTMTNSMSKGYEVNGKTYYLSNFGIKTLGYFNAPENQEYAYHIDGDSDDTATSGNDDKLMAMINSDPDTVVSFMQQLTSDLYTAIGDKMKSSTLSSSYKVYNDKEMASEYSDYTDLIKKWEEKLQDKEDYYYNKFSAMETALSKLNSQTSSLSNLFGN
;
A
#
# COMPACT_ATOMS: atom_id res chain seq x y z
N VAL A 1 10.87 -68.96 15.05
CA VAL A 1 11.28 -67.79 14.25
C VAL A 1 10.91 -66.57 15.01
N SER A 2 11.88 -65.95 15.67
CA SER A 2 11.68 -64.65 16.34
C SER A 2 11.59 -63.57 15.28
N SER A 3 10.41 -62.99 15.11
CA SER A 3 10.20 -61.78 14.32
C SER A 3 10.88 -60.64 15.09
N ALA A 4 12.03 -60.19 14.63
CA ALA A 4 12.59 -58.93 15.10
C ALA A 4 11.70 -57.79 14.64
N ALA A 5 10.81 -57.30 15.54
CA ALA A 5 10.13 -56.06 15.34
C ALA A 5 11.22 -54.96 15.24
N SER A 6 11.26 -54.30 14.12
CA SER A 6 12.10 -53.11 13.93
C SER A 6 11.53 -52.00 14.81
N ASP A 7 12.11 -51.87 16.00
CA ASP A 7 11.79 -50.77 16.93
C ASP A 7 12.37 -49.48 16.35
N VAL A 8 11.60 -48.83 15.48
CA VAL A 8 11.93 -47.51 15.01
C VAL A 8 11.55 -46.52 16.15
N TYR A 9 12.55 -46.11 16.93
CA TYR A 9 12.35 -45.09 17.94
C TYR A 9 12.28 -43.70 17.32
N LYS A 10 11.14 -43.04 17.42
CA LYS A 10 11.02 -41.62 17.16
C LYS A 10 11.12 -40.85 18.48
N ARG A 11 12.10 -39.97 18.58
CA ARG A 11 12.17 -38.96 19.68
C ARG A 11 12.09 -37.55 19.14
N GLN A 12 11.31 -36.72 19.83
CA GLN A 12 11.26 -35.29 19.55
C GLN A 12 11.98 -34.57 20.72
N ILE A 13 13.00 -33.79 20.36
CA ILE A 13 13.79 -33.00 21.31
C ILE A 13 13.82 -31.58 20.75
N ASN A 14 13.25 -30.61 21.46
CA ASN A 14 13.21 -29.18 21.05
C ASN A 14 12.77 -28.97 19.60
N GLY A 15 11.70 -29.66 19.18
CA GLY A 15 11.18 -29.54 17.82
C GLY A 15 11.90 -30.40 16.76
N LEU A 16 13.06 -30.97 17.08
CA LEU A 16 13.76 -31.87 16.20
C LEU A 16 13.20 -33.31 16.32
N SER A 17 12.73 -33.87 15.21
CA SER A 17 12.26 -35.27 15.13
C SER A 17 13.39 -36.17 14.66
N ILE A 18 13.89 -37.02 15.55
CA ILE A 18 14.94 -37.97 15.25
C ILE A 18 14.33 -39.36 15.05
N THR A 19 14.58 -39.98 13.90
CA THR A 19 14.20 -41.36 13.64
C THR A 19 15.45 -42.23 13.62
N ALA A 20 15.59 -43.12 14.61
CA ALA A 20 16.69 -44.12 14.58
C ALA A 20 16.31 -45.25 13.62
N LEU A 21 17.08 -45.39 12.55
CA LEU A 21 16.88 -46.43 11.51
C LEU A 21 17.61 -47.74 11.83
N GLN A 22 18.60 -47.70 12.74
CA GLN A 22 19.38 -48.84 13.14
C GLN A 22 19.88 -48.66 14.57
N ALA A 23 19.90 -49.75 15.35
CA ALA A 23 20.51 -49.74 16.67
C ALA A 23 22.02 -49.85 16.54
N THR A 24 22.77 -49.03 17.28
CA THR A 24 24.21 -49.23 17.47
C THR A 24 24.42 -50.42 18.42
N GLY A 25 25.38 -51.29 18.11
CA GLY A 25 25.67 -52.49 18.94
C GLY A 25 26.04 -52.11 20.37
N VAL A 26 25.72 -52.99 21.31
CA VAL A 26 26.10 -52.82 22.75
C VAL A 26 27.64 -52.86 22.81
N GLY A 27 28.28 -51.75 23.17
CA GLY A 27 29.73 -51.61 23.23
C GLY A 27 30.37 -50.88 22.05
N ASP A 28 29.56 -50.34 21.13
CA ASP A 28 30.07 -49.52 20.00
C ASP A 28 30.57 -48.17 20.56
N THR A 29 31.87 -47.92 20.35
CA THR A 29 32.50 -46.65 20.79
C THR A 29 32.17 -45.47 19.87
N ASN A 30 31.43 -45.72 18.79
CA ASN A 30 31.00 -44.72 17.82
C ASN A 30 29.60 -44.16 18.20
N ALA A 31 29.51 -43.43 19.31
CA ALA A 31 28.33 -42.68 19.63
C ALA A 31 28.07 -41.58 18.57
N ILE A 32 26.91 -41.58 17.96
CA ILE A 32 26.48 -40.46 17.09
C ILE A 32 26.10 -39.31 17.98
N SER A 33 26.91 -38.26 17.95
CA SER A 33 26.58 -36.99 18.63
C SER A 33 25.83 -36.08 17.66
N ILE A 34 24.65 -35.61 18.06
CA ILE A 34 23.90 -34.58 17.33
C ILE A 34 23.97 -33.32 18.18
N THR A 35 24.57 -32.28 17.63
CA THR A 35 24.62 -30.97 18.25
C THR A 35 23.60 -30.05 17.53
N THR A 36 22.72 -29.45 18.27
CA THR A 36 21.81 -28.39 17.74
C THR A 36 22.34 -27.04 18.21
N SER A 37 22.43 -26.09 17.32
CA SER A 37 22.70 -24.69 17.63
C SER A 37 21.56 -23.84 17.09
N THR A 38 21.30 -22.71 17.74
CA THR A 38 20.40 -21.71 17.19
C THR A 38 21.00 -21.14 15.92
N ASP A 39 20.21 -21.08 14.86
CA ASP A 39 20.60 -20.40 13.61
C ASP A 39 20.47 -18.87 13.82
N THR A 40 21.50 -18.30 14.44
CA THR A 40 21.54 -16.87 14.78
C THR A 40 21.54 -15.99 13.54
N GLN A 41 22.21 -16.40 12.46
CA GLN A 41 22.20 -15.69 11.20
C GLN A 41 20.82 -15.71 10.55
N GLY A 42 20.16 -16.86 10.53
CA GLY A 42 18.80 -16.97 9.98
C GLY A 42 17.78 -16.11 10.75
N VAL A 43 17.92 -15.96 12.06
CA VAL A 43 17.09 -15.03 12.85
C VAL A 43 17.38 -13.59 12.47
N TYR A 44 18.65 -13.20 12.37
CA TYR A 44 19.07 -11.86 11.95
C TYR A 44 18.51 -11.51 10.56
N ASP A 45 18.70 -12.40 9.60
CA ASP A 45 18.25 -12.20 8.22
C ASP A 45 16.74 -12.04 8.13
N LYS A 46 15.96 -12.79 8.90
CA LYS A 46 14.50 -12.63 8.96
C LYS A 46 14.06 -11.30 9.53
N ILE A 47 14.75 -10.79 10.53
CA ILE A 47 14.48 -9.45 11.08
C ILE A 47 14.83 -8.38 10.06
N LYS A 48 15.97 -8.50 9.39
CA LYS A 48 16.40 -7.60 8.33
C LYS A 48 15.42 -7.58 7.15
N ASP A 49 14.96 -8.76 6.68
CA ASP A 49 13.95 -8.91 5.65
C ASP A 49 12.63 -8.21 6.03
N PHE A 50 12.18 -8.41 7.26
CA PHE A 50 10.97 -7.73 7.77
C PHE A 50 11.12 -6.21 7.76
N LEU A 51 12.25 -5.69 8.27
CA LEU A 51 12.51 -4.25 8.28
C LEU A 51 12.63 -3.67 6.88
N THR A 52 13.24 -4.40 5.95
CA THR A 52 13.34 -3.98 4.54
C THR A 52 11.95 -3.81 3.91
N GLN A 53 11.05 -4.77 4.14
CA GLN A 53 9.68 -4.68 3.62
C GLN A 53 8.87 -3.57 4.31
N TYR A 54 9.02 -3.43 5.63
CA TYR A 54 8.41 -2.32 6.37
C TYR A 54 8.88 -0.97 5.83
N ASN A 55 10.20 -0.79 5.66
CA ASN A 55 10.77 0.45 5.16
C ASN A 55 10.31 0.78 3.75
N ALA A 56 10.28 -0.21 2.86
CA ALA A 56 9.78 -0.01 1.50
C ALA A 56 8.33 0.51 1.52
N LEU A 57 7.47 -0.14 2.31
CA LEU A 57 6.06 0.24 2.40
C LEU A 57 5.87 1.62 3.04
N ILE A 58 6.49 1.88 4.19
CA ILE A 58 6.29 3.15 4.92
C ILE A 58 6.87 4.34 4.13
N ASN A 59 7.99 4.16 3.44
CA ASN A 59 8.59 5.20 2.61
C ASN A 59 7.73 5.53 1.38
N GLU A 60 7.16 4.50 0.72
CA GLU A 60 6.21 4.70 -0.38
C GLU A 60 4.96 5.47 0.11
N MET A 61 4.36 5.04 1.22
CA MET A 61 3.21 5.72 1.80
C MET A 61 3.53 7.17 2.18
N THR A 62 4.71 7.42 2.76
CA THR A 62 5.16 8.77 3.13
C THR A 62 5.35 9.64 1.89
N SER A 63 5.93 9.09 0.82
CA SER A 63 6.11 9.79 -0.45
C SER A 63 4.77 10.17 -1.10
N LEU A 64 3.80 9.24 -1.10
CA LEU A 64 2.45 9.50 -1.61
C LEU A 64 1.71 10.55 -0.78
N TYR A 65 1.84 10.48 0.55
CA TYR A 65 1.24 11.46 1.46
C TYR A 65 1.84 12.86 1.30
N ASN A 66 3.14 12.94 1.06
CA ASN A 66 3.89 14.19 0.86
C ASN A 66 3.97 14.64 -0.60
N ALA A 67 3.29 13.95 -1.51
CA ALA A 67 3.32 14.25 -2.94
C ALA A 67 3.06 15.73 -3.23
N ASP A 68 3.58 16.22 -4.33
CA ASP A 68 3.36 17.57 -4.82
C ASP A 68 1.88 17.86 -5.08
N SER A 69 1.49 19.12 -4.93
CA SER A 69 0.13 19.54 -5.25
C SER A 69 -0.09 19.56 -6.77
N ALA A 70 -1.23 19.03 -7.22
CA ALA A 70 -1.72 19.21 -8.58
C ALA A 70 -2.64 20.45 -8.73
N LYS A 71 -2.49 21.46 -7.87
CA LYS A 71 -3.27 22.69 -7.98
C LYS A 71 -3.09 23.32 -9.37
N GLY A 72 -4.20 23.54 -10.08
CA GLY A 72 -4.20 24.05 -11.45
C GLY A 72 -4.16 22.97 -12.53
N TYR A 73 -4.15 21.69 -12.13
CA TYR A 73 -4.31 20.55 -13.01
C TYR A 73 -5.66 19.91 -12.74
N GLU A 74 -6.66 20.30 -13.53
CA GLU A 74 -7.99 19.70 -13.50
C GLU A 74 -8.12 18.65 -14.61
N PRO A 75 -9.06 17.69 -14.50
CA PRO A 75 -9.32 16.75 -15.59
C PRO A 75 -9.64 17.50 -16.89
N LEU A 76 -8.94 17.16 -17.95
CA LEU A 76 -9.10 17.79 -19.26
C LEU A 76 -10.42 17.35 -19.91
N THR A 77 -11.12 18.30 -20.55
CA THR A 77 -12.22 17.99 -21.48
C THR A 77 -11.68 17.38 -22.77
N ASP A 78 -12.55 16.81 -23.59
CA ASP A 78 -12.14 16.22 -24.87
C ASP A 78 -11.53 17.29 -25.81
N GLU A 79 -12.09 18.51 -25.84
CA GLU A 79 -11.57 19.62 -26.62
C GLU A 79 -10.20 20.10 -26.14
N GLU A 80 -9.95 20.08 -24.82
CA GLU A 80 -8.65 20.42 -24.24
C GLU A 80 -7.61 19.34 -24.54
N LYS A 81 -8.00 18.05 -24.53
CA LYS A 81 -7.13 16.95 -24.92
C LYS A 81 -6.76 17.03 -26.40
N ASP A 82 -7.72 17.34 -27.28
CA ASP A 82 -7.49 17.49 -28.71
C ASP A 82 -6.56 18.68 -29.05
N ALA A 83 -6.49 19.67 -28.17
CA ALA A 83 -5.60 20.83 -28.29
C ALA A 83 -4.15 20.57 -27.85
N LEU A 84 -3.88 19.45 -27.19
CA LEU A 84 -2.59 19.04 -26.64
C LEU A 84 -2.03 17.84 -27.42
N SER A 85 -0.73 17.59 -27.31
CA SER A 85 -0.16 16.33 -27.77
C SER A 85 -0.43 15.21 -26.75
N ASP A 86 -0.45 13.95 -27.18
CA ASP A 86 -0.63 12.79 -26.32
C ASP A 86 0.33 12.80 -25.13
N THR A 87 1.60 13.17 -25.34
CA THR A 87 2.61 13.28 -24.27
C THR A 87 2.28 14.36 -23.25
N GLU A 88 1.68 15.47 -23.66
CA GLU A 88 1.26 16.54 -22.75
C GLU A 88 0.04 16.12 -21.95
N VAL A 89 -0.93 15.45 -22.58
CA VAL A 89 -2.09 14.85 -21.88
C VAL A 89 -1.64 13.83 -20.84
N GLU A 90 -0.74 12.90 -21.22
CA GLU A 90 -0.20 11.92 -20.27
C GLU A 90 0.49 12.57 -19.05
N LYS A 91 1.34 13.58 -19.28
CA LYS A 91 2.01 14.31 -18.19
C LYS A 91 1.01 15.06 -17.30
N TRP A 92 -0.02 15.63 -17.91
CA TRP A 92 -1.07 16.34 -17.18
C TRP A 92 -1.85 15.38 -16.28
N GLU A 93 -2.34 14.28 -16.86
CA GLU A 93 -3.06 13.25 -16.10
C GLU A 93 -2.19 12.58 -15.04
N GLN A 94 -0.89 12.36 -15.34
CA GLN A 94 0.04 11.81 -14.37
C GLN A 94 0.22 12.73 -13.16
N LYS A 95 0.32 14.06 -13.37
CA LYS A 95 0.41 15.04 -12.29
C LYS A 95 -0.81 14.99 -11.36
N ILE A 96 -2.01 14.80 -11.93
CA ILE A 96 -3.23 14.62 -11.14
C ILE A 96 -3.15 13.32 -10.34
N LYS A 97 -2.80 12.20 -10.99
CA LYS A 97 -2.70 10.87 -10.35
C LYS A 97 -1.69 10.85 -9.20
N ASP A 98 -0.52 11.46 -9.40
CA ASP A 98 0.54 11.51 -8.38
C ASP A 98 0.09 12.26 -7.11
N SER A 99 -0.84 13.20 -7.24
CA SER A 99 -1.34 13.98 -6.11
C SER A 99 -2.56 13.39 -5.39
N LEU A 100 -3.13 12.29 -5.88
CA LEU A 100 -4.41 11.76 -5.35
C LEU A 100 -4.37 11.40 -3.87
N LEU A 101 -3.23 10.88 -3.40
CA LEU A 101 -3.05 10.48 -2.01
C LEU A 101 -2.36 11.57 -1.16
N ARG A 102 -2.17 12.77 -1.75
CA ARG A 102 -1.57 13.88 -1.01
C ARG A 102 -2.45 14.29 0.16
N ARG A 103 -1.90 14.17 1.39
CA ARG A 103 -2.61 14.48 2.65
C ARG A 103 -3.90 13.65 2.82
N ASP A 104 -3.94 12.45 2.28
CA ASP A 104 -5.06 11.53 2.46
C ASP A 104 -5.15 11.05 3.91
N GLU A 105 -6.33 11.21 4.53
CA GLU A 105 -6.54 10.84 5.94
C GLU A 105 -6.47 9.33 6.19
N SER A 106 -6.87 8.51 5.22
CA SER A 106 -6.85 7.05 5.36
C SER A 106 -5.41 6.56 5.34
N LEU A 107 -4.60 7.12 4.44
CA LEU A 107 -3.16 6.87 4.36
C LEU A 107 -2.44 7.30 5.65
N GLU A 108 -2.73 8.50 6.17
CA GLU A 108 -2.18 9.01 7.44
C GLU A 108 -2.52 8.09 8.62
N LYS A 109 -3.77 7.63 8.71
CA LYS A 109 -4.22 6.72 9.78
C LYS A 109 -3.47 5.38 9.76
N ILE A 110 -3.20 4.82 8.57
CA ILE A 110 -2.43 3.59 8.45
C ILE A 110 -0.96 3.82 8.81
N MET A 111 -0.33 4.86 8.28
CA MET A 111 1.04 5.23 8.60
C MET A 111 1.24 5.44 10.10
N SER A 112 0.33 6.20 10.72
CA SER A 112 0.33 6.43 12.17
C SER A 112 0.16 5.12 12.96
N THR A 113 -0.71 4.21 12.50
CA THR A 113 -0.90 2.91 13.13
C THR A 113 0.37 2.06 13.06
N MET A 114 1.01 2.00 11.90
CA MET A 114 2.26 1.27 11.68
C MET A 114 3.40 1.83 12.56
N THR A 115 3.60 3.15 12.52
CA THR A 115 4.68 3.80 13.30
C THR A 115 4.46 3.67 14.81
N ASN A 116 3.20 3.72 15.28
CA ASN A 116 2.87 3.50 16.69
C ASN A 116 3.18 2.06 17.12
N SER A 117 2.83 1.03 16.36
CA SER A 117 3.17 -0.36 16.67
C SER A 117 4.68 -0.58 16.70
N MET A 118 5.42 0.01 15.75
CA MET A 118 6.88 -0.12 15.70
C MET A 118 7.61 0.61 16.85
N SER A 119 7.05 1.70 17.36
CA SER A 119 7.65 2.47 18.46
C SER A 119 7.25 1.99 19.84
N LYS A 120 6.26 1.09 19.93
CA LYS A 120 5.71 0.56 21.19
C LYS A 120 6.68 -0.38 21.86
N GLY A 121 6.66 -0.36 23.22
CA GLY A 121 7.36 -1.35 24.04
C GLY A 121 6.54 -2.61 24.24
N TYR A 122 7.22 -3.77 24.19
CA TYR A 122 6.60 -5.08 24.43
C TYR A 122 7.25 -5.77 25.62
N GLU A 123 6.42 -6.43 26.43
CA GLU A 123 6.90 -7.10 27.64
C GLU A 123 7.34 -8.53 27.33
N VAL A 124 8.60 -8.84 27.64
CA VAL A 124 9.17 -10.18 27.54
C VAL A 124 9.80 -10.52 28.88
N ASN A 125 9.37 -11.62 29.51
CA ASN A 125 9.88 -12.09 30.79
C ASN A 125 9.85 -11.02 31.91
N GLY A 126 8.77 -10.20 31.98
CA GLY A 126 8.60 -9.15 32.99
C GLY A 126 9.44 -7.89 32.79
N LYS A 127 10.05 -7.74 31.60
CA LYS A 127 10.82 -6.55 31.22
C LYS A 127 10.30 -6.00 29.88
N THR A 128 10.14 -4.69 29.81
CA THR A 128 9.72 -4.02 28.56
C THR A 128 10.91 -3.78 27.67
N TYR A 129 10.80 -4.19 26.41
CA TYR A 129 11.79 -3.98 25.37
C TYR A 129 11.20 -3.12 24.25
N TYR A 130 12.06 -2.37 23.57
CA TYR A 130 11.80 -1.56 22.39
C TYR A 130 12.78 -1.97 21.29
N LEU A 131 12.49 -1.68 20.03
CA LEU A 131 13.41 -1.92 18.91
C LEU A 131 14.82 -1.35 19.18
N SER A 132 14.90 -0.18 19.81
CA SER A 132 16.17 0.45 20.17
C SER A 132 17.05 -0.35 21.12
N ASN A 133 16.48 -1.23 21.96
CA ASN A 133 17.27 -2.12 22.81
C ASN A 133 18.07 -3.15 22.00
N PHE A 134 17.60 -3.46 20.80
CA PHE A 134 18.25 -4.36 19.83
C PHE A 134 19.09 -3.61 18.80
N GLY A 135 19.35 -2.30 18.97
CA GLY A 135 20.08 -1.50 18.00
C GLY A 135 19.30 -1.21 16.71
N ILE A 136 17.96 -1.36 16.75
CA ILE A 136 17.08 -1.05 15.62
C ILE A 136 16.41 0.29 15.88
N LYS A 137 16.66 1.30 15.04
CA LYS A 137 16.17 2.67 15.25
C LYS A 137 16.03 3.44 13.93
N THR A 138 15.26 4.51 13.95
CA THR A 138 15.21 5.46 12.84
C THR A 138 16.40 6.43 12.90
N LEU A 139 16.76 7.06 11.79
CA LEU A 139 17.80 8.10 11.75
C LEU A 139 17.32 9.42 12.37
N GLY A 140 16.02 9.55 12.61
CA GLY A 140 15.37 10.77 13.08
C GLY A 140 15.15 11.78 11.96
N TYR A 141 14.19 12.67 12.18
CA TYR A 141 13.68 13.59 11.17
C TYR A 141 14.73 14.42 10.44
N PHE A 142 15.78 14.86 11.15
CA PHE A 142 16.80 15.74 10.57
C PHE A 142 17.93 15.02 9.81
N ASN A 143 18.09 13.72 10.03
CA ASN A 143 19.18 12.93 9.44
C ASN A 143 18.68 11.94 8.39
N ALA A 144 17.39 11.66 8.38
CA ALA A 144 16.80 10.77 7.38
C ALA A 144 16.69 11.47 6.02
N PRO A 145 16.89 10.75 4.90
CA PRO A 145 16.53 11.25 3.59
C PRO A 145 15.04 11.60 3.52
N GLU A 146 14.67 12.44 2.56
CA GLU A 146 13.29 12.85 2.34
C GLU A 146 12.36 11.63 2.20
N ASN A 147 11.23 11.67 2.91
CA ASN A 147 10.23 10.59 2.97
C ASN A 147 10.71 9.25 3.58
N GLN A 148 11.84 9.24 4.32
CA GLN A 148 12.39 8.06 4.98
C GLN A 148 12.52 8.22 6.51
N GLU A 149 11.90 9.22 7.09
CA GLU A 149 11.99 9.55 8.53
C GLU A 149 11.44 8.44 9.45
N TYR A 150 10.61 7.54 8.91
CA TYR A 150 10.04 6.40 9.62
C TYR A 150 10.72 5.06 9.31
N ALA A 151 11.74 5.07 8.45
CA ALA A 151 12.52 3.88 8.13
C ALA A 151 13.39 3.45 9.31
N TYR A 152 13.46 2.15 9.57
CA TYR A 152 14.30 1.56 10.62
C TYR A 152 15.60 1.01 10.05
N HIS A 153 16.67 1.24 10.77
CA HIS A 153 18.03 0.84 10.45
C HIS A 153 18.57 -0.06 11.57
N ILE A 154 19.40 -1.03 11.21
CA ILE A 154 20.08 -1.91 12.17
C ILE A 154 21.48 -1.37 12.41
N ASP A 155 21.84 -1.08 13.66
CA ASP A 155 23.20 -0.69 14.03
C ASP A 155 24.18 -1.81 13.65
N GLY A 156 25.26 -1.47 12.94
CA GLY A 156 26.30 -2.41 12.51
C GLY A 156 26.00 -3.21 11.26
N ASP A 157 24.85 -3.00 10.60
CA ASP A 157 24.55 -3.64 9.32
C ASP A 157 25.51 -3.13 8.23
N SER A 158 26.32 -4.04 7.68
CA SER A 158 27.32 -3.72 6.65
C SER A 158 26.72 -3.17 5.35
N ASP A 159 25.46 -3.50 5.06
CA ASP A 159 24.76 -3.08 3.85
C ASP A 159 24.11 -1.68 4.01
N ASP A 160 24.06 -1.16 5.23
CA ASP A 160 23.51 0.17 5.55
C ASP A 160 24.62 1.17 5.88
N THR A 161 24.94 2.02 4.92
CA THR A 161 26.01 3.03 5.07
C THR A 161 25.77 4.02 6.20
N ALA A 162 24.53 4.23 6.63
CA ALA A 162 24.18 5.16 7.70
C ALA A 162 24.52 4.60 9.10
N THR A 163 24.53 3.27 9.25
CA THR A 163 24.66 2.60 10.56
C THR A 163 25.75 1.54 10.62
N SER A 164 26.43 1.23 9.50
CA SER A 164 27.47 0.18 9.40
C SER A 164 28.67 0.41 10.34
N GLY A 165 28.93 1.63 10.77
CA GLY A 165 30.00 1.95 11.72
C GLY A 165 29.63 1.78 13.20
N ASN A 166 28.41 1.40 13.50
CA ASN A 166 27.92 1.20 14.86
C ASN A 166 28.17 -0.25 15.33
N ASP A 167 28.06 -0.48 16.66
CA ASP A 167 28.11 -1.83 17.21
C ASP A 167 26.83 -2.61 16.84
N ASP A 168 26.98 -3.83 16.30
CA ASP A 168 25.85 -4.72 15.98
C ASP A 168 25.25 -5.32 17.27
N LYS A 169 24.31 -4.56 17.84
CA LYS A 169 23.58 -4.98 19.04
C LYS A 169 22.57 -6.08 18.76
N LEU A 170 21.99 -6.12 17.56
CA LEU A 170 21.03 -7.16 17.21
C LEU A 170 21.70 -8.52 17.22
N MET A 171 22.80 -8.67 16.50
CA MET A 171 23.55 -9.93 16.46
C MET A 171 24.06 -10.32 17.86
N ALA A 172 24.54 -9.34 18.65
CA ALA A 172 24.98 -9.60 20.02
C ALA A 172 23.83 -10.14 20.92
N MET A 173 22.64 -9.58 20.79
CA MET A 173 21.46 -10.04 21.52
C MET A 173 20.96 -11.40 21.03
N ILE A 174 20.94 -11.67 19.73
CA ILE A 174 20.58 -12.98 19.17
C ILE A 174 21.54 -14.07 19.67
N ASN A 175 22.84 -13.77 19.77
CA ASN A 175 23.83 -14.72 20.26
C ASN A 175 23.71 -14.99 21.77
N SER A 176 23.33 -13.98 22.56
CA SER A 176 23.26 -14.10 24.03
C SER A 176 21.90 -14.57 24.55
N ASP A 177 20.81 -14.10 23.96
CA ASP A 177 19.43 -14.38 24.37
C ASP A 177 18.48 -14.36 23.17
N PRO A 178 18.56 -15.39 22.30
CA PRO A 178 17.71 -15.49 21.10
C PRO A 178 16.22 -15.56 21.42
N ASP A 179 15.85 -16.18 22.55
CA ASP A 179 14.44 -16.35 22.94
C ASP A 179 13.77 -15.01 23.24
N THR A 180 14.48 -14.10 23.88
CA THR A 180 13.98 -12.73 24.14
C THR A 180 13.81 -11.97 22.83
N VAL A 181 14.77 -12.06 21.87
CA VAL A 181 14.67 -11.40 20.55
C VAL A 181 13.48 -11.94 19.78
N VAL A 182 13.34 -13.27 19.68
CA VAL A 182 12.24 -13.91 18.96
C VAL A 182 10.89 -13.57 19.57
N SER A 183 10.77 -13.64 20.92
CA SER A 183 9.53 -13.32 21.62
C SER A 183 9.11 -11.87 21.43
N PHE A 184 10.07 -10.94 21.46
CA PHE A 184 9.81 -9.53 21.17
C PHE A 184 9.32 -9.32 19.74
N MET A 185 10.01 -9.87 18.74
CA MET A 185 9.65 -9.73 17.34
C MET A 185 8.30 -10.36 17.02
N GLN A 186 7.96 -11.49 17.65
CA GLN A 186 6.63 -12.11 17.52
C GLN A 186 5.51 -11.20 18.04
N GLN A 187 5.70 -10.57 19.21
CA GLN A 187 4.71 -9.65 19.76
C GLN A 187 4.56 -8.40 18.89
N LEU A 188 5.68 -7.80 18.46
CA LEU A 188 5.69 -6.63 17.57
C LEU A 188 4.97 -6.92 16.25
N THR A 189 5.33 -8.00 15.57
CA THR A 189 4.74 -8.35 14.27
C THR A 189 3.27 -8.74 14.40
N SER A 190 2.88 -9.41 15.50
CA SER A 190 1.49 -9.75 15.78
C SER A 190 0.64 -8.50 16.08
N ASP A 191 1.17 -7.56 16.86
CA ASP A 191 0.51 -6.29 17.16
C ASP A 191 0.35 -5.46 15.87
N LEU A 192 1.41 -5.35 15.08
CA LEU A 192 1.38 -4.64 13.78
C LEU A 192 0.34 -5.25 12.83
N TYR A 193 0.35 -6.57 12.67
CA TYR A 193 -0.62 -7.30 11.85
C TYR A 193 -2.07 -7.04 12.31
N THR A 194 -2.31 -7.14 13.62
CA THR A 194 -3.64 -6.94 14.21
C THR A 194 -4.08 -5.48 14.05
N ALA A 195 -3.19 -4.53 14.34
CA ALA A 195 -3.50 -3.10 14.25
C ALA A 195 -3.82 -2.65 12.82
N ILE A 196 -3.06 -3.14 11.83
CA ILE A 196 -3.37 -2.90 10.41
C ILE A 196 -4.68 -3.59 10.02
N GLY A 197 -4.86 -4.86 10.40
CA GLY A 197 -6.07 -5.64 10.13
C GLY A 197 -7.33 -4.98 10.68
N ASP A 198 -7.24 -4.36 11.87
CA ASP A 198 -8.35 -3.61 12.45
C ASP A 198 -8.74 -2.37 11.64
N LYS A 199 -7.78 -1.71 10.99
CA LYS A 199 -8.05 -0.59 10.07
C LYS A 199 -8.63 -1.02 8.73
N MET A 200 -8.42 -2.29 8.35
CA MET A 200 -8.89 -2.88 7.09
C MET A 200 -10.18 -3.70 7.26
N LYS A 201 -10.84 -3.62 8.40
CA LYS A 201 -12.15 -4.27 8.62
C LYS A 201 -13.23 -3.64 7.75
N SER A 202 -14.16 -4.47 7.29
CA SER A 202 -15.34 -3.99 6.56
C SER A 202 -16.16 -3.03 7.42
N SER A 203 -16.62 -1.95 6.78
CA SER A 203 -17.53 -0.96 7.36
C SER A 203 -18.73 -0.73 6.43
N THR A 204 -19.58 0.23 6.77
CA THR A 204 -20.64 0.70 5.85
C THR A 204 -20.07 1.38 4.62
N LEU A 205 -18.88 1.98 4.72
CA LEU A 205 -18.22 2.77 3.67
C LEU A 205 -17.13 1.99 2.93
N SER A 206 -16.56 0.93 3.55
CA SER A 206 -15.44 0.18 2.99
C SER A 206 -15.65 -1.33 3.03
N SER A 207 -15.07 -2.03 2.06
CA SER A 207 -14.98 -3.49 2.03
C SER A 207 -13.82 -3.98 2.92
N SER A 208 -13.83 -5.29 3.25
CA SER A 208 -12.70 -5.92 3.97
C SER A 208 -11.41 -5.78 3.15
N TYR A 209 -10.29 -5.62 3.85
CA TYR A 209 -8.95 -5.43 3.26
C TYR A 209 -8.80 -4.18 2.39
N LYS A 210 -9.67 -3.18 2.59
CA LYS A 210 -9.55 -1.85 2.00
C LYS A 210 -9.32 -0.81 3.09
N VAL A 211 -8.41 0.12 2.83
CA VAL A 211 -8.09 1.23 3.75
C VAL A 211 -8.83 2.51 3.36
N TYR A 212 -9.48 2.53 2.22
CA TYR A 212 -10.27 3.64 1.70
C TYR A 212 -11.75 3.25 1.57
N ASN A 213 -12.61 4.22 1.43
CA ASN A 213 -14.07 4.06 1.38
C ASN A 213 -14.55 3.64 -0.02
N ASP A 214 -14.17 2.44 -0.46
CA ASP A 214 -14.46 1.93 -1.80
C ASP A 214 -15.95 1.82 -2.12
N LYS A 215 -16.80 1.53 -1.14
CA LYS A 215 -18.26 1.49 -1.33
C LYS A 215 -18.86 2.89 -1.49
N GLU A 216 -18.36 3.86 -0.70
CA GLU A 216 -18.76 5.26 -0.82
C GLU A 216 -18.34 5.82 -2.18
N MET A 217 -17.09 5.61 -2.60
CA MET A 217 -16.60 5.99 -3.92
C MET A 217 -17.42 5.37 -5.06
N ALA A 218 -17.80 4.10 -4.95
CA ALA A 218 -18.64 3.43 -5.95
C ALA A 218 -20.05 4.04 -6.02
N SER A 219 -20.62 4.42 -4.87
CA SER A 219 -21.92 5.12 -4.82
C SER A 219 -21.82 6.50 -5.47
N GLU A 220 -20.83 7.30 -5.10
CA GLU A 220 -20.61 8.62 -5.68
C GLU A 220 -20.37 8.56 -7.18
N TYR A 221 -19.57 7.59 -7.66
CA TYR A 221 -19.35 7.38 -9.07
C TYR A 221 -20.66 7.09 -9.83
N SER A 222 -21.54 6.27 -9.24
CA SER A 222 -22.88 6.02 -9.81
C SER A 222 -23.72 7.28 -9.87
N ASP A 223 -23.74 8.06 -8.78
CA ASP A 223 -24.51 9.30 -8.69
C ASP A 223 -24.03 10.34 -9.70
N TYR A 224 -22.73 10.51 -9.87
CA TYR A 224 -22.15 11.39 -10.89
C TYR A 224 -22.46 10.91 -12.31
N THR A 225 -22.43 9.61 -12.55
CA THR A 225 -22.78 9.02 -13.86
C THR A 225 -24.24 9.34 -14.21
N ASP A 226 -25.16 9.20 -13.27
CA ASP A 226 -26.56 9.52 -13.47
C ASP A 226 -26.80 11.03 -13.63
N LEU A 227 -26.02 11.85 -12.94
CA LEU A 227 -26.05 13.30 -13.11
C LEU A 227 -25.58 13.74 -14.51
N ILE A 228 -24.51 13.13 -15.02
CA ILE A 228 -23.99 13.36 -16.37
C ILE A 228 -25.09 13.04 -17.40
N LYS A 229 -25.68 11.86 -17.36
CA LYS A 229 -26.78 11.47 -18.26
C LYS A 229 -27.94 12.49 -18.23
N LYS A 230 -28.33 12.94 -17.05
CA LYS A 230 -29.36 13.96 -16.90
C LYS A 230 -29.00 15.30 -17.54
N TRP A 231 -27.73 15.68 -17.52
CA TRP A 231 -27.27 16.88 -18.18
C TRP A 231 -27.16 16.72 -19.71
N GLU A 232 -26.74 15.53 -20.20
CA GLU A 232 -26.75 15.17 -21.60
C GLU A 232 -28.16 15.23 -22.19
N GLU A 233 -29.15 14.64 -21.50
CA GLU A 233 -30.58 14.72 -21.89
C GLU A 233 -31.06 16.18 -21.99
N LYS A 234 -30.72 17.01 -20.97
CA LYS A 234 -31.08 18.43 -21.00
C LYS A 234 -30.39 19.20 -22.13
N LEU A 235 -29.16 18.85 -22.47
CA LEU A 235 -28.44 19.44 -23.59
C LEU A 235 -29.15 19.10 -24.89
N GLN A 236 -29.48 17.82 -25.10
CA GLN A 236 -30.23 17.35 -26.27
C GLN A 236 -31.59 18.07 -26.40
N ASP A 237 -32.36 18.18 -25.32
CA ASP A 237 -33.61 18.93 -25.31
C ASP A 237 -33.43 20.41 -25.74
N LYS A 238 -32.32 21.03 -25.33
CA LYS A 238 -31.99 22.41 -25.69
C LYS A 238 -31.58 22.53 -27.16
N GLU A 239 -30.79 21.60 -27.66
CA GLU A 239 -30.40 21.52 -29.06
C GLU A 239 -31.64 21.35 -29.95
N ASP A 240 -32.53 20.42 -29.64
CA ASP A 240 -33.78 20.20 -30.34
C ASP A 240 -34.69 21.41 -30.32
N TYR A 241 -34.78 22.09 -29.16
CA TYR A 241 -35.52 23.34 -29.05
C TYR A 241 -35.01 24.43 -29.98
N TYR A 242 -33.70 24.66 -30.01
CA TYR A 242 -33.11 25.66 -30.87
C TYR A 242 -33.17 25.28 -32.36
N TYR A 243 -32.97 24.01 -32.68
CA TYR A 243 -33.10 23.50 -34.01
C TYR A 243 -34.48 23.73 -34.57
N ASN A 244 -35.51 23.40 -33.82
CA ASN A 244 -36.91 23.62 -34.18
C ASN A 244 -37.22 25.15 -34.35
N LYS A 245 -36.64 25.97 -33.51
CA LYS A 245 -36.81 27.42 -33.56
C LYS A 245 -36.15 28.02 -34.84
N PHE A 246 -34.95 27.57 -35.18
CA PHE A 246 -34.26 27.98 -36.40
C PHE A 246 -35.01 27.50 -37.65
N SER A 247 -35.47 26.26 -37.69
CA SER A 247 -36.26 25.72 -38.79
C SER A 247 -37.57 26.51 -39.04
N ALA A 248 -38.27 26.87 -37.92
CA ALA A 248 -39.46 27.73 -38.02
C ALA A 248 -39.12 29.13 -38.57
N MET A 249 -37.97 29.69 -38.18
CA MET A 249 -37.49 30.99 -38.65
C MET A 249 -37.15 30.94 -40.15
N GLU A 250 -36.44 29.87 -40.60
CA GLU A 250 -36.14 29.67 -42.03
C GLU A 250 -37.42 29.54 -42.85
N THR A 251 -38.39 28.80 -42.35
CA THR A 251 -39.69 28.67 -43.02
C THR A 251 -40.42 30.01 -43.14
N ALA A 252 -40.40 30.85 -42.10
CA ALA A 252 -40.99 32.18 -42.09
C ALA A 252 -40.27 33.12 -43.08
N LEU A 253 -38.92 33.08 -43.09
CA LEU A 253 -38.11 33.84 -44.04
C LEU A 253 -38.38 33.44 -45.52
N SER A 254 -38.50 32.12 -45.78
CA SER A 254 -38.84 31.60 -47.11
C SER A 254 -40.20 32.12 -47.57
N LYS A 255 -41.21 32.12 -46.69
CA LYS A 255 -42.54 32.69 -46.97
C LYS A 255 -42.46 34.19 -47.25
N LEU A 256 -41.70 34.92 -46.43
CA LEU A 256 -41.51 36.35 -46.62
C LEU A 256 -40.88 36.68 -48.00
N ASN A 257 -39.80 35.92 -48.33
CA ASN A 257 -39.14 36.07 -49.65
C ASN A 257 -40.09 35.77 -50.81
N SER A 258 -40.93 34.72 -50.69
CA SER A 258 -41.91 34.37 -51.70
C SER A 258 -42.96 35.49 -51.86
N GLN A 259 -43.42 36.07 -50.73
CA GLN A 259 -44.34 37.18 -50.72
C GLN A 259 -43.71 38.44 -51.36
N THR A 260 -42.45 38.73 -51.02
CA THR A 260 -41.70 39.86 -51.57
C THR A 260 -41.52 39.70 -53.10
N SER A 261 -41.17 38.51 -53.57
CA SER A 261 -41.08 38.20 -54.97
C SER A 261 -42.40 38.35 -55.73
N SER A 262 -43.49 37.90 -55.08
CA SER A 262 -44.84 38.04 -55.65
C SER A 262 -45.25 39.54 -55.76
N LEU A 263 -44.91 40.33 -54.74
CA LEU A 263 -45.15 41.80 -54.76
C LEU A 263 -44.30 42.48 -55.82
N SER A 264 -43.01 42.13 -55.94
CA SER A 264 -42.12 42.68 -56.97
C SER A 264 -42.66 42.36 -58.38
N ASN A 265 -43.21 41.16 -58.58
CA ASN A 265 -43.84 40.80 -59.88
C ASN A 265 -45.14 41.56 -60.15
N LEU A 266 -45.85 41.99 -59.10
CA LEU A 266 -47.10 42.77 -59.21
C LEU A 266 -46.84 44.26 -59.52
N PHE A 267 -45.73 44.81 -59.04
CA PHE A 267 -45.36 46.20 -59.16
C PHE A 267 -44.27 46.48 -60.21
N GLY A 268 -43.69 45.41 -60.79
CA GLY A 268 -42.55 45.45 -61.70
C GLY A 268 -42.93 45.38 -63.20
N ASN A 269 -44.08 45.86 -63.60
CA ASN A 269 -44.41 46.11 -64.97
C ASN A 269 -44.62 47.60 -65.17
#